data_3e9ca7be035c8c5819a1d523225cd1a8
#
_entry.id   3e9ca7be035c8c5819a1d523225cd1a8
#
_cell.length_a   1.000
_cell.length_b   1.000
_cell.length_c   1.000
_cell.angle_alpha   90.00
_cell.angle_beta   90.00
_cell.angle_gamma   90.00
#
_symmetry.space_group_name_H-M   'P 1'
#
loop_
_entity.id
_entity.type
_entity.pdbx_description
1 polymer ?
#
loop_
_entity_poly.entity_id
_entity_poly.type
_entity_poly.pdbx_seq_one_letter_code
_entity_poly.pdbx_strand_id
1 'polypeptide(L)'
;MTLSNTTSRYGAITRSFHWLTALLVMTLIPVAMIASDLPYDTSEQLARKAWLFSLHKTLGVTVFFVALLRIGWALGQPKPSTLHPERRAETFLAETAHWLLYGSLVLAPLSGWLHHAATTGFAPIWWPLGQSLPMVPKSESIAALFGGFHWVFGKVMTVTILLHVAGALKHHFIDRDATLRRMIGTKAALPDLPAAAHSLRTLGAAIAVWAAVLLGGTAFGVYGTESTGAQAAALEDVTSDWTVQDGSIDIAVTQFSSQVEGTFADWTADITFDPTVSSGPSGNVEVVIAIASLKLGSVTDQAMGPDFFDAQQYETAVFKADLITEIDGYFADGTLSLKGTEVPLKMLFRLSVEGGAANMQANLTLDRLDFGIGNNMADESSLGFGVDVSIALTALRGDQQAIAE
;
A
#
# COMPACT_ATOMS: atom_id res chain seq x y z
N MET A 1 12.12 -37.71 -22.82
CA MET A 1 11.29 -36.47 -22.87
C MET A 1 12.17 -35.36 -23.42
N THR A 2 11.70 -34.60 -24.40
CA THR A 2 12.44 -33.47 -24.93
C THR A 2 12.39 -32.29 -23.97
N LEU A 3 13.47 -31.54 -23.82
CA LEU A 3 13.51 -30.32 -23.00
C LEU A 3 12.72 -29.18 -23.68
N SER A 4 12.86 -29.05 -24.98
CA SER A 4 12.23 -28.04 -25.83
C SER A 4 10.90 -28.50 -26.39
N ASN A 5 10.05 -27.54 -26.79
CA ASN A 5 8.79 -27.80 -27.46
C ASN A 5 9.04 -28.40 -28.88
N THR A 6 8.04 -29.09 -29.37
CA THR A 6 7.90 -29.47 -30.77
C THR A 6 6.59 -28.88 -31.32
N THR A 7 6.34 -29.04 -32.62
CA THR A 7 5.08 -28.60 -33.25
C THR A 7 3.83 -29.30 -32.66
N SER A 8 4.00 -30.45 -32.02
CA SER A 8 2.89 -31.24 -31.46
C SER A 8 2.91 -31.37 -29.95
N ARG A 9 4.02 -31.11 -29.23
CA ARG A 9 4.17 -31.38 -27.80
C ARG A 9 4.90 -30.26 -27.06
N TYR A 10 4.52 -30.06 -25.80
CA TYR A 10 5.25 -29.18 -24.89
C TYR A 10 6.46 -29.90 -24.30
N GLY A 11 7.60 -29.22 -24.31
CA GLY A 11 8.83 -29.70 -23.68
C GLY A 11 8.76 -29.71 -22.16
N ALA A 12 9.70 -30.39 -21.53
CA ALA A 12 9.75 -30.50 -20.07
C ALA A 12 9.86 -29.14 -19.39
N ILE A 13 10.71 -28.21 -19.91
CA ILE A 13 10.91 -26.87 -19.33
C ILE A 13 9.61 -26.06 -19.38
N THR A 14 8.90 -26.05 -20.52
CA THR A 14 7.61 -25.34 -20.65
C THR A 14 6.57 -25.85 -19.64
N ARG A 15 6.50 -27.17 -19.45
CA ARG A 15 5.60 -27.78 -18.49
C ARG A 15 5.98 -27.46 -17.04
N SER A 16 7.27 -27.47 -16.73
CA SER A 16 7.77 -27.10 -15.40
C SER A 16 7.43 -25.66 -15.06
N PHE A 17 7.64 -24.72 -15.97
CA PHE A 17 7.22 -23.32 -15.80
C PHE A 17 5.70 -23.21 -15.62
N HIS A 18 4.91 -23.96 -16.39
CA HIS A 18 3.46 -23.93 -16.27
C HIS A 18 3.00 -24.36 -14.88
N TRP A 19 3.45 -25.54 -14.42
CA TRP A 19 3.01 -26.08 -13.13
C TRP A 19 3.58 -25.30 -11.95
N LEU A 20 4.80 -24.78 -12.03
CA LEU A 20 5.34 -23.89 -11.02
C LEU A 20 4.50 -22.60 -10.91
N THR A 21 4.18 -21.98 -12.04
CA THR A 21 3.34 -20.77 -12.08
C THR A 21 1.94 -21.08 -11.54
N ALA A 22 1.34 -22.21 -11.93
CA ALA A 22 0.02 -22.63 -11.44
C ALA A 22 0.02 -22.83 -9.92
N LEU A 23 1.02 -23.54 -9.39
CA LEU A 23 1.16 -23.75 -7.94
C LEU A 23 1.28 -22.42 -7.18
N LEU A 24 2.17 -21.54 -7.63
CA LEU A 24 2.38 -20.24 -6.99
C LEU A 24 1.10 -19.39 -6.99
N VAL A 25 0.40 -19.30 -8.11
CA VAL A 25 -0.83 -18.47 -8.21
C VAL A 25 -1.98 -19.09 -7.43
N MET A 26 -2.14 -20.42 -7.47
CA MET A 26 -3.14 -21.14 -6.69
C MET A 26 -2.89 -21.05 -5.17
N THR A 27 -1.67 -20.76 -4.75
CA THR A 27 -1.33 -20.43 -3.35
C THR A 27 -1.59 -18.97 -3.04
N LEU A 28 -1.19 -18.05 -3.93
CA LEU A 28 -1.27 -16.61 -3.72
C LEU A 28 -2.69 -16.09 -3.52
N ILE A 29 -3.64 -16.55 -4.35
CA ILE A 29 -5.03 -16.08 -4.29
C ILE A 29 -5.69 -16.44 -2.95
N PRO A 30 -5.70 -17.71 -2.49
CA PRO A 30 -6.25 -18.05 -1.18
C PRO A 30 -5.52 -17.39 0.00
N VAL A 31 -4.18 -17.27 -0.06
CA VAL A 31 -3.41 -16.60 0.99
C VAL A 31 -3.83 -15.13 1.13
N ALA A 32 -4.03 -14.41 0.02
CA ALA A 32 -4.51 -13.03 0.06
C ALA A 32 -5.92 -12.94 0.67
N MET A 33 -6.84 -13.82 0.25
CA MET A 33 -8.22 -13.84 0.77
C MET A 33 -8.22 -14.12 2.28
N ILE A 34 -7.52 -15.16 2.72
CA ILE A 34 -7.42 -15.50 4.14
C ILE A 34 -6.80 -14.35 4.93
N ALA A 35 -5.69 -13.78 4.43
CA ALA A 35 -5.02 -12.68 5.11
C ALA A 35 -5.92 -11.44 5.25
N SER A 36 -6.73 -11.14 4.22
CA SER A 36 -7.66 -10.00 4.27
C SER A 36 -8.74 -10.19 5.34
N ASP A 37 -9.25 -11.40 5.49
CA ASP A 37 -10.35 -11.72 6.41
C ASP A 37 -9.89 -11.95 7.86
N LEU A 38 -8.59 -12.10 8.12
CA LEU A 38 -8.09 -12.28 9.49
C LEU A 38 -8.30 -11.02 10.34
N PRO A 39 -8.74 -11.19 11.61
CA PRO A 39 -8.76 -10.10 12.58
C PRO A 39 -7.34 -9.61 12.90
N TYR A 40 -7.26 -8.44 13.53
CA TYR A 40 -5.98 -7.80 13.91
C TYR A 40 -6.09 -7.06 15.25
N ASP A 41 -7.02 -7.49 16.11
CA ASP A 41 -7.35 -6.84 17.38
C ASP A 41 -6.33 -7.13 18.49
N THR A 42 -5.43 -8.08 18.30
CA THR A 42 -4.34 -8.40 19.25
C THR A 42 -3.00 -8.50 18.53
N SER A 43 -1.89 -8.35 19.28
CA SER A 43 -0.52 -8.51 18.73
C SER A 43 -0.33 -9.83 17.99
N GLU A 44 -0.86 -10.94 18.50
CA GLU A 44 -0.76 -12.26 17.86
C GLU A 44 -1.54 -12.32 16.54
N GLN A 45 -2.77 -11.80 16.53
CA GLN A 45 -3.60 -11.74 15.32
C GLN A 45 -2.95 -10.86 14.26
N LEU A 46 -2.46 -9.68 14.66
CA LEU A 46 -1.75 -8.75 13.79
C LEU A 46 -0.48 -9.39 13.20
N ALA A 47 0.33 -10.05 14.03
CA ALA A 47 1.54 -10.75 13.59
C ALA A 47 1.23 -11.86 12.58
N ARG A 48 0.17 -12.66 12.81
CA ARG A 48 -0.28 -13.70 11.89
C ARG A 48 -0.76 -13.13 10.55
N LYS A 49 -1.54 -12.05 10.60
CA LYS A 49 -2.01 -11.32 9.41
C LYS A 49 -0.82 -10.77 8.60
N ALA A 50 0.13 -10.11 9.28
CA ALA A 50 1.34 -9.57 8.69
C ALA A 50 2.20 -10.66 8.03
N TRP A 51 2.36 -11.82 8.69
CA TRP A 51 3.09 -12.95 8.13
C TRP A 51 2.49 -13.45 6.81
N LEU A 52 1.16 -13.59 6.74
CA LEU A 52 0.48 -14.01 5.52
C LEU A 52 0.59 -12.97 4.40
N PHE A 53 0.50 -11.68 4.72
CA PHE A 53 0.72 -10.63 3.72
C PHE A 53 2.18 -10.59 3.25
N SER A 54 3.17 -10.78 4.14
CA SER A 54 4.58 -10.90 3.77
C SER A 54 4.83 -12.10 2.84
N LEU A 55 4.19 -13.23 3.15
CA LEU A 55 4.22 -14.42 2.28
C LEU A 55 3.61 -14.12 0.91
N HIS A 56 2.42 -13.51 0.87
CA HIS A 56 1.75 -13.13 -0.37
C HIS A 56 2.63 -12.19 -1.21
N LYS A 57 3.15 -11.13 -0.61
CA LYS A 57 4.00 -10.15 -1.29
C LYS A 57 5.27 -10.80 -1.84
N THR A 58 5.95 -11.62 -1.04
CA THR A 58 7.21 -12.29 -1.42
C THR A 58 7.00 -13.29 -2.55
N LEU A 59 5.96 -14.12 -2.46
CA LEU A 59 5.59 -15.02 -3.54
C LEU A 59 5.11 -14.27 -4.78
N GLY A 60 4.44 -13.12 -4.62
CA GLY A 60 4.03 -12.25 -5.72
C GLY A 60 5.23 -11.75 -6.54
N VAL A 61 6.26 -11.23 -5.87
CA VAL A 61 7.53 -10.84 -6.53
C VAL A 61 8.18 -12.06 -7.20
N THR A 62 8.15 -13.23 -6.56
CA THR A 62 8.68 -14.47 -7.14
C THR A 62 7.92 -14.84 -8.43
N VAL A 63 6.59 -14.77 -8.42
CA VAL A 63 5.76 -15.03 -9.62
C VAL A 63 6.11 -14.07 -10.75
N PHE A 64 6.33 -12.80 -10.47
CA PHE A 64 6.74 -11.82 -11.47
C PHE A 64 7.99 -12.25 -12.23
N PHE A 65 9.05 -12.64 -11.53
CA PHE A 65 10.28 -13.09 -12.16
C PHE A 65 10.12 -14.44 -12.88
N VAL A 66 9.38 -15.38 -12.29
CA VAL A 66 9.05 -16.66 -12.93
C VAL A 66 8.26 -16.43 -14.23
N ALA A 67 7.32 -15.48 -14.23
CA ALA A 67 6.56 -15.11 -15.44
C ALA A 67 7.45 -14.51 -16.52
N LEU A 68 8.37 -13.62 -16.17
CA LEU A 68 9.32 -13.06 -17.15
C LEU A 68 10.22 -14.14 -17.76
N LEU A 69 10.76 -15.04 -16.94
CA LEU A 69 11.57 -16.17 -17.41
C LEU A 69 10.76 -17.10 -18.30
N ARG A 70 9.49 -17.38 -17.94
CA ARG A 70 8.58 -18.20 -18.74
C ARG A 70 8.26 -17.56 -20.08
N ILE A 71 8.01 -16.26 -20.12
CA ILE A 71 7.77 -15.51 -21.36
C ILE A 71 9.02 -15.51 -22.21
N GLY A 72 10.18 -15.19 -21.64
CA GLY A 72 11.46 -15.23 -22.36
C GLY A 72 11.74 -16.61 -22.96
N TRP A 73 11.50 -17.69 -22.21
CA TRP A 73 11.60 -19.05 -22.72
C TRP A 73 10.63 -19.30 -23.86
N ALA A 74 9.36 -18.91 -23.72
CA ALA A 74 8.31 -19.16 -24.70
C ALA A 74 8.58 -18.47 -26.05
N LEU A 75 9.20 -17.29 -26.04
CA LEU A 75 9.56 -16.56 -27.26
C LEU A 75 10.58 -17.31 -28.15
N GLY A 76 11.44 -18.13 -27.52
CA GLY A 76 12.41 -18.96 -28.23
C GLY A 76 11.92 -20.38 -28.62
N GLN A 77 10.63 -20.71 -28.36
CA GLN A 77 10.11 -22.06 -28.58
C GLN A 77 9.03 -22.11 -29.66
N PRO A 78 8.97 -23.20 -30.44
CA PRO A 78 7.85 -23.42 -31.32
C PRO A 78 6.55 -23.57 -30.48
N LYS A 79 5.47 -22.98 -30.97
CA LYS A 79 4.15 -23.11 -30.34
C LYS A 79 3.50 -24.42 -30.82
N PRO A 80 3.16 -25.37 -29.93
CA PRO A 80 2.43 -26.55 -30.32
C PRO A 80 1.05 -26.21 -30.87
N SER A 81 0.67 -26.87 -31.96
CA SER A 81 -0.60 -26.63 -32.66
C SER A 81 -1.81 -27.03 -31.82
N THR A 82 -2.94 -26.36 -32.07
CA THR A 82 -4.23 -26.70 -31.47
C THR A 82 -4.71 -28.06 -31.97
N LEU A 83 -5.37 -28.84 -31.11
CA LEU A 83 -5.87 -30.17 -31.49
C LEU A 83 -7.12 -30.09 -32.39
N HIS A 84 -7.88 -29.01 -32.26
CA HIS A 84 -9.16 -28.80 -32.96
C HIS A 84 -9.17 -27.43 -33.66
N PRO A 85 -8.38 -27.26 -34.74
CA PRO A 85 -8.29 -25.97 -35.46
C PRO A 85 -9.63 -25.58 -36.14
N GLU A 86 -10.52 -26.53 -36.38
CA GLU A 86 -11.87 -26.34 -36.92
C GLU A 86 -12.79 -25.64 -35.94
N ARG A 87 -12.56 -25.77 -34.61
CA ARG A 87 -13.36 -25.13 -33.55
C ARG A 87 -12.89 -23.69 -33.32
N ARG A 88 -13.09 -22.83 -34.29
CA ARG A 88 -12.56 -21.43 -34.31
C ARG A 88 -12.90 -20.62 -33.08
N ALA A 89 -14.13 -20.70 -32.57
CA ALA A 89 -14.59 -19.96 -31.39
C ALA A 89 -13.86 -20.41 -30.11
N GLU A 90 -13.73 -21.74 -29.88
CA GLU A 90 -13.00 -22.28 -28.74
C GLU A 90 -11.52 -21.88 -28.80
N THR A 91 -10.90 -22.01 -29.96
CA THR A 91 -9.49 -21.64 -30.17
C THR A 91 -9.29 -20.13 -29.90
N PHE A 92 -10.20 -19.28 -30.40
CA PHE A 92 -10.15 -17.84 -30.16
C PHE A 92 -10.26 -17.51 -28.66
N LEU A 93 -11.21 -18.10 -27.95
CA LEU A 93 -11.40 -17.89 -26.50
C LEU A 93 -10.20 -18.42 -25.70
N ALA A 94 -9.69 -19.61 -26.03
CA ALA A 94 -8.52 -20.19 -25.36
C ALA A 94 -7.26 -19.32 -25.54
N GLU A 95 -7.01 -18.84 -26.74
CA GLU A 95 -5.84 -17.97 -27.01
C GLU A 95 -6.00 -16.61 -26.34
N THR A 96 -7.21 -16.03 -26.36
CA THR A 96 -7.49 -14.76 -25.64
C THR A 96 -7.28 -14.95 -24.14
N ALA A 97 -7.76 -16.04 -23.54
CA ALA A 97 -7.53 -16.36 -22.13
C ALA A 97 -6.02 -16.50 -21.80
N HIS A 98 -5.24 -17.12 -22.68
CA HIS A 98 -3.78 -17.18 -22.47
C HIS A 98 -3.12 -15.80 -22.50
N TRP A 99 -3.52 -14.89 -23.42
CA TRP A 99 -3.03 -13.51 -23.42
C TRP A 99 -3.41 -12.74 -22.14
N LEU A 100 -4.65 -12.91 -21.67
CA LEU A 100 -5.09 -12.34 -20.39
C LEU A 100 -4.28 -12.89 -19.21
N LEU A 101 -4.01 -14.19 -19.17
CA LEU A 101 -3.16 -14.80 -18.13
C LEU A 101 -1.72 -14.29 -18.18
N TYR A 102 -1.10 -14.23 -19.34
CA TYR A 102 0.27 -13.68 -19.47
C TYR A 102 0.33 -12.22 -19.02
N GLY A 103 -0.63 -11.41 -19.45
CA GLY A 103 -0.72 -10.02 -19.00
C GLY A 103 -0.89 -9.91 -17.48
N SER A 104 -1.82 -10.69 -16.92
CA SER A 104 -2.08 -10.69 -15.46
C SER A 104 -0.88 -11.15 -14.65
N LEU A 105 -0.14 -12.17 -15.11
CA LEU A 105 1.05 -12.68 -14.42
C LEU A 105 2.18 -11.66 -14.31
N VAL A 106 2.20 -10.66 -15.19
CA VAL A 106 3.15 -9.55 -15.12
C VAL A 106 2.55 -8.36 -14.40
N LEU A 107 1.34 -7.93 -14.79
CA LEU A 107 0.74 -6.68 -14.34
C LEU A 107 0.25 -6.73 -12.89
N ALA A 108 -0.32 -7.86 -12.44
CA ALA A 108 -0.80 -7.98 -11.08
C ALA A 108 0.35 -7.91 -10.05
N PRO A 109 1.42 -8.72 -10.13
CA PRO A 109 2.49 -8.61 -9.15
C PRO A 109 3.27 -7.30 -9.27
N LEU A 110 3.45 -6.76 -10.49
CA LEU A 110 4.12 -5.48 -10.68
C LEU A 110 3.34 -4.34 -10.03
N SER A 111 2.02 -4.26 -10.25
CA SER A 111 1.18 -3.24 -9.62
C SER A 111 1.15 -3.39 -8.10
N GLY A 112 1.11 -4.60 -7.57
CA GLY A 112 1.23 -4.85 -6.12
C GLY A 112 2.57 -4.38 -5.56
N TRP A 113 3.68 -4.60 -6.26
CA TRP A 113 4.99 -4.13 -5.83
C TRP A 113 5.10 -2.60 -5.88
N LEU A 114 4.59 -1.96 -6.95
CA LEU A 114 4.53 -0.49 -7.06
C LEU A 114 3.65 0.13 -5.98
N HIS A 115 2.48 -0.46 -5.67
CA HIS A 115 1.64 -0.06 -4.54
C HIS A 115 2.44 -0.01 -3.23
N HIS A 116 3.12 -1.11 -2.90
CA HIS A 116 3.90 -1.18 -1.66
C HIS A 116 5.18 -0.34 -1.68
N ALA A 117 5.76 -0.08 -2.84
CA ALA A 117 6.87 0.85 -2.97
C ALA A 117 6.45 2.30 -2.70
N ALA A 118 5.20 2.65 -3.03
CA ALA A 118 4.64 3.99 -2.80
C ALA A 118 4.10 4.21 -1.38
N THR A 119 3.93 3.15 -0.57
CA THR A 119 3.47 3.23 0.83
C THR A 119 4.60 2.99 1.83
N THR A 120 4.35 3.35 3.11
CA THR A 120 5.13 2.93 4.27
C THR A 120 4.36 1.87 5.06
N GLY A 121 5.06 1.06 5.84
CA GLY A 121 4.48 0.16 6.83
C GLY A 121 3.97 -1.17 6.33
N PHE A 122 3.39 -1.87 7.24
CA PHE A 122 2.73 -3.16 7.30
C PHE A 122 3.22 -4.29 6.39
N ALA A 123 3.74 -5.37 7.00
CA ALA A 123 4.12 -6.63 6.37
C ALA A 123 5.26 -6.51 5.33
N PRO A 124 6.52 -6.65 5.74
CA PRO A 124 7.67 -6.50 4.86
C PRO A 124 7.69 -7.57 3.75
N ILE A 125 8.29 -7.25 2.61
CA ILE A 125 8.63 -8.24 1.59
C ILE A 125 9.94 -8.91 2.01
N TRP A 126 9.97 -10.24 2.11
CA TRP A 126 11.17 -11.04 2.44
C TRP A 126 12.07 -11.23 1.23
N TRP A 127 12.40 -10.16 0.57
CA TRP A 127 13.23 -10.12 -0.63
C TRP A 127 14.44 -9.23 -0.38
N PRO A 128 15.63 -9.55 -0.91
CA PRO A 128 16.84 -8.77 -0.62
C PRO A 128 16.76 -7.27 -0.93
N LEU A 129 15.91 -6.89 -1.91
CA LEU A 129 15.70 -5.49 -2.29
C LEU A 129 14.57 -4.80 -1.49
N GLY A 130 13.91 -5.53 -0.57
CA GLY A 130 12.79 -5.02 0.20
C GLY A 130 11.59 -4.61 -0.67
N GLN A 131 10.77 -3.70 -0.14
CA GLN A 131 9.60 -3.21 -0.86
C GLN A 131 9.84 -1.91 -1.63
N SER A 132 10.89 -1.16 -1.32
CA SER A 132 11.21 0.10 -1.99
C SER A 132 11.73 -0.14 -3.41
N LEU A 133 11.21 0.61 -4.37
CA LEU A 133 11.68 0.62 -5.75
C LEU A 133 12.31 1.97 -6.07
N PRO A 134 13.47 2.01 -6.77
CA PRO A 134 14.03 3.26 -7.25
C PRO A 134 13.01 4.04 -8.09
N MET A 135 12.97 5.36 -7.94
CA MET A 135 12.10 6.28 -8.67
C MET A 135 10.59 6.18 -8.34
N VAL A 136 10.17 5.39 -7.36
CA VAL A 136 8.79 5.37 -6.86
C VAL A 136 8.73 6.20 -5.58
N PRO A 137 8.16 7.42 -5.62
CA PRO A 137 8.03 8.26 -4.43
C PRO A 137 6.97 7.69 -3.48
N LYS A 138 7.10 8.00 -2.20
CA LYS A 138 6.05 7.75 -1.22
C LYS A 138 4.90 8.71 -1.51
N SER A 139 3.73 8.16 -1.87
CA SER A 139 2.56 8.93 -2.29
C SER A 139 1.30 8.09 -2.19
N GLU A 140 0.32 8.59 -1.45
CA GLU A 140 -0.98 7.91 -1.29
C GLU A 140 -1.73 7.78 -2.62
N SER A 141 -1.70 8.79 -3.47
CA SER A 141 -2.35 8.74 -4.78
C SER A 141 -1.73 7.69 -5.70
N ILE A 142 -0.40 7.57 -5.71
CA ILE A 142 0.31 6.51 -6.45
C ILE A 142 -0.02 5.15 -5.85
N ALA A 143 -0.02 5.03 -4.52
CA ALA A 143 -0.37 3.80 -3.84
C ALA A 143 -1.80 3.36 -4.14
N ALA A 144 -2.79 4.26 -4.06
CA ALA A 144 -4.18 3.97 -4.39
C ALA A 144 -4.35 3.53 -5.85
N LEU A 145 -3.73 4.25 -6.78
CA LEU A 145 -3.77 3.90 -8.20
C LEU A 145 -3.26 2.48 -8.47
N PHE A 146 -2.07 2.15 -7.95
CA PHE A 146 -1.49 0.83 -8.17
C PHE A 146 -2.15 -0.26 -7.33
N GLY A 147 -2.71 0.07 -6.17
CA GLY A 147 -3.58 -0.81 -5.39
C GLY A 147 -4.83 -1.21 -6.17
N GLY A 148 -5.49 -0.23 -6.78
CA GLY A 148 -6.64 -0.44 -7.67
C GLY A 148 -6.27 -1.29 -8.90
N PHE A 149 -5.13 -1.03 -9.53
CA PHE A 149 -4.63 -1.88 -10.63
C PHE A 149 -4.38 -3.32 -10.16
N HIS A 150 -3.75 -3.51 -8.99
CA HIS A 150 -3.53 -4.83 -8.43
C HIS A 150 -4.84 -5.59 -8.22
N TRP A 151 -5.85 -4.91 -7.68
CA TRP A 151 -7.17 -5.48 -7.48
C TRP A 151 -7.82 -5.90 -8.81
N VAL A 152 -7.84 -5.00 -9.82
CA VAL A 152 -8.43 -5.26 -11.14
C VAL A 152 -7.71 -6.42 -11.84
N PHE A 153 -6.37 -6.38 -11.89
CA PHE A 153 -5.58 -7.45 -12.53
C PHE A 153 -5.74 -8.79 -11.80
N GLY A 154 -5.82 -8.77 -10.48
CA GLY A 154 -6.11 -9.95 -9.67
C GLY A 154 -7.47 -10.55 -9.97
N LYS A 155 -8.52 -9.73 -10.12
CA LYS A 155 -9.88 -10.19 -10.48
C LYS A 155 -9.92 -10.79 -11.88
N VAL A 156 -9.32 -10.12 -12.87
CA VAL A 156 -9.23 -10.64 -14.24
C VAL A 156 -8.46 -11.96 -14.25
N MET A 157 -7.34 -12.05 -13.54
CA MET A 157 -6.55 -13.28 -13.43
C MET A 157 -7.40 -14.41 -12.84
N THR A 158 -8.10 -14.17 -11.74
CA THR A 158 -8.94 -15.19 -11.07
C THR A 158 -10.02 -15.72 -12.00
N VAL A 159 -10.78 -14.83 -12.65
CA VAL A 159 -11.84 -15.23 -13.59
C VAL A 159 -11.25 -16.00 -14.77
N THR A 160 -10.13 -15.53 -15.32
CA THR A 160 -9.48 -16.17 -16.47
C THR A 160 -8.91 -17.54 -16.11
N ILE A 161 -8.35 -17.72 -14.88
CA ILE A 161 -7.93 -19.05 -14.39
C ILE A 161 -9.11 -20.00 -14.29
N LEU A 162 -10.24 -19.56 -13.75
CA LEU A 162 -11.44 -20.42 -13.66
C LEU A 162 -11.90 -20.86 -15.04
N LEU A 163 -11.94 -19.95 -16.00
CA LEU A 163 -12.29 -20.29 -17.40
C LEU A 163 -11.25 -21.22 -18.05
N HIS A 164 -9.96 -20.99 -17.80
CA HIS A 164 -8.88 -21.82 -18.32
C HIS A 164 -8.94 -23.26 -17.75
N VAL A 165 -9.16 -23.38 -16.45
CA VAL A 165 -9.32 -24.69 -15.80
C VAL A 165 -10.59 -25.40 -16.29
N ALA A 166 -11.71 -24.67 -16.39
CA ALA A 166 -12.96 -25.22 -16.91
C ALA A 166 -12.79 -25.72 -18.36
N GLY A 167 -12.09 -24.96 -19.21
CA GLY A 167 -11.74 -25.38 -20.58
C GLY A 167 -10.88 -26.66 -20.60
N ALA A 168 -9.84 -26.72 -19.74
CA ALA A 168 -8.98 -27.90 -19.65
C ALA A 168 -9.75 -29.15 -19.18
N LEU A 169 -10.66 -28.99 -18.21
CA LEU A 169 -11.52 -30.07 -17.72
C LEU A 169 -12.55 -30.50 -18.77
N LYS A 170 -13.14 -29.55 -19.52
CA LYS A 170 -14.02 -29.87 -20.67
C LYS A 170 -13.29 -30.75 -21.68
N HIS A 171 -12.07 -30.37 -22.10
CA HIS A 171 -11.27 -31.16 -23.01
C HIS A 171 -10.94 -32.57 -22.46
N HIS A 172 -10.70 -32.66 -21.14
CA HIS A 172 -10.38 -33.94 -20.51
C HIS A 172 -11.57 -34.89 -20.37
N PHE A 173 -12.71 -34.38 -19.87
CA PHE A 173 -13.85 -35.22 -19.51
C PHE A 173 -14.91 -35.35 -20.63
N ILE A 174 -15.14 -34.25 -21.38
CA ILE A 174 -16.18 -34.18 -22.42
C ILE A 174 -15.59 -34.54 -23.76
N ASP A 175 -14.58 -33.82 -24.23
CA ASP A 175 -13.96 -34.06 -25.54
C ASP A 175 -13.04 -35.29 -25.52
N ARG A 176 -12.52 -35.67 -24.35
CA ARG A 176 -11.61 -36.79 -24.10
C ARG A 176 -10.36 -36.77 -24.96
N ASP A 177 -9.89 -35.55 -25.30
CA ASP A 177 -8.73 -35.32 -26.13
C ASP A 177 -7.41 -35.30 -25.35
N ALA A 178 -6.30 -34.94 -26.02
CA ALA A 178 -4.99 -34.93 -25.43
C ALA A 178 -4.55 -33.57 -24.87
N THR A 179 -5.42 -32.56 -24.82
CA THR A 179 -5.06 -31.18 -24.42
C THR A 179 -4.40 -31.16 -23.04
N LEU A 180 -5.07 -31.64 -22.01
CA LEU A 180 -4.52 -31.70 -20.65
C LEU A 180 -3.36 -32.70 -20.54
N ARG A 181 -3.44 -33.85 -21.24
CA ARG A 181 -2.38 -34.88 -21.22
C ARG A 181 -1.05 -34.35 -21.76
N ARG A 182 -1.08 -33.44 -22.74
CA ARG A 182 0.15 -32.78 -23.30
C ARG A 182 0.85 -31.92 -22.22
N MET A 183 0.10 -31.32 -21.29
CA MET A 183 0.66 -30.52 -20.19
C MET A 183 1.10 -31.38 -18.99
N ILE A 184 0.45 -32.49 -18.73
CA ILE A 184 0.89 -33.45 -17.67
C ILE A 184 2.12 -34.25 -18.18
N GLY A 185 2.26 -34.45 -19.49
CA GLY A 185 3.43 -35.09 -20.07
C GLY A 185 3.27 -36.58 -20.32
N THR A 186 2.05 -37.10 -20.31
CA THR A 186 1.75 -38.48 -20.68
C THR A 186 1.92 -38.69 -22.18
N LYS A 187 2.35 -39.91 -22.58
CA LYS A 187 2.44 -40.27 -23.98
C LYS A 187 1.00 -40.46 -24.50
N ALA A 188 0.56 -39.55 -25.36
CA ALA A 188 -0.69 -39.66 -26.09
C ALA A 188 -0.40 -39.74 -27.59
N ALA A 189 -1.16 -40.54 -28.32
CA ALA A 189 -1.15 -40.49 -29.79
C ALA A 189 -1.69 -39.11 -30.21
N LEU A 190 -1.02 -38.41 -31.09
CA LEU A 190 -1.45 -37.13 -31.61
C LEU A 190 -1.64 -37.25 -33.11
N PRO A 191 -2.68 -36.63 -33.66
CA PRO A 191 -2.82 -36.52 -35.12
C PRO A 191 -1.73 -35.69 -35.71
N ASP A 192 -1.49 -35.78 -37.03
CA ASP A 192 -0.68 -34.85 -37.76
C ASP A 192 -1.36 -33.49 -37.78
N LEU A 193 -0.70 -32.50 -37.19
CA LEU A 193 -1.26 -31.15 -36.98
C LEU A 193 -0.52 -30.16 -37.89
N PRO A 194 -1.24 -29.27 -38.57
CA PRO A 194 -0.63 -28.18 -39.31
C PRO A 194 0.14 -27.25 -38.35
N ALA A 195 1.13 -26.52 -38.89
CA ALA A 195 1.84 -25.53 -38.08
C ALA A 195 0.88 -24.50 -37.51
N ALA A 196 1.09 -24.09 -36.26
CA ALA A 196 0.24 -23.10 -35.61
C ALA A 196 0.32 -21.76 -36.31
N ALA A 197 -0.82 -21.21 -36.75
CA ALA A 197 -0.91 -19.85 -37.25
C ALA A 197 -1.07 -18.88 -36.07
N HIS A 198 -0.27 -17.80 -36.08
CA HIS A 198 -0.43 -16.73 -35.10
C HIS A 198 -1.49 -15.73 -35.57
N SER A 199 -2.52 -15.49 -34.73
CA SER A 199 -3.54 -14.48 -34.98
C SER A 199 -3.37 -13.32 -34.00
N LEU A 200 -3.19 -12.10 -34.54
CA LEU A 200 -3.18 -10.88 -33.73
C LEU A 200 -4.59 -10.52 -33.19
N ARG A 201 -5.65 -11.17 -33.69
CA ARG A 201 -7.04 -10.92 -33.25
C ARG A 201 -7.26 -11.28 -31.79
N THR A 202 -6.67 -12.36 -31.31
CA THR A 202 -6.77 -12.81 -29.93
C THR A 202 -6.03 -11.87 -28.97
N LEU A 203 -4.89 -11.33 -29.38
CA LEU A 203 -4.20 -10.26 -28.64
C LEU A 203 -5.05 -8.98 -28.61
N GLY A 204 -5.62 -8.58 -29.75
CA GLY A 204 -6.54 -7.41 -29.81
C GLY A 204 -7.75 -7.58 -28.90
N ALA A 205 -8.35 -8.78 -28.83
CA ALA A 205 -9.44 -9.09 -27.93
C ALA A 205 -9.00 -8.99 -26.44
N ALA A 206 -7.83 -9.50 -26.09
CA ALA A 206 -7.30 -9.38 -24.73
C ALA A 206 -7.05 -7.91 -24.35
N ILE A 207 -6.48 -7.11 -25.25
CA ILE A 207 -6.29 -5.65 -25.04
C ILE A 207 -7.64 -4.95 -24.86
N ALA A 208 -8.65 -5.29 -25.66
CA ALA A 208 -9.99 -4.73 -25.51
C ALA A 208 -10.62 -5.07 -24.15
N VAL A 209 -10.45 -6.30 -23.66
CA VAL A 209 -10.89 -6.69 -22.30
C VAL A 209 -10.15 -5.87 -21.25
N TRP A 210 -8.83 -5.72 -21.37
CA TRP A 210 -8.05 -4.87 -20.45
C TRP A 210 -8.54 -3.43 -20.45
N ALA A 211 -8.73 -2.83 -21.63
CA ALA A 211 -9.25 -1.47 -21.72
C ALA A 211 -10.64 -1.34 -21.07
N ALA A 212 -11.53 -2.29 -21.32
CA ALA A 212 -12.89 -2.27 -20.76
C ALA A 212 -12.89 -2.38 -19.22
N VAL A 213 -12.09 -3.28 -18.63
CA VAL A 213 -12.04 -3.43 -17.17
C VAL A 213 -11.34 -2.26 -16.48
N LEU A 214 -10.30 -1.68 -17.11
CA LEU A 214 -9.63 -0.49 -16.58
C LEU A 214 -10.55 0.73 -16.62
N LEU A 215 -11.26 0.97 -17.73
CA LEU A 215 -12.27 2.03 -17.84
C LEU A 215 -13.44 1.80 -16.88
N GLY A 216 -13.87 0.56 -16.70
CA GLY A 216 -14.85 0.21 -15.67
C GLY A 216 -14.35 0.55 -14.27
N GLY A 217 -13.10 0.23 -13.95
CA GLY A 217 -12.49 0.58 -12.68
C GLY A 217 -12.48 2.08 -12.38
N THR A 218 -12.25 2.94 -13.40
CA THR A 218 -12.36 4.39 -13.22
C THR A 218 -13.81 4.82 -12.96
N ALA A 219 -14.77 4.24 -13.67
CA ALA A 219 -16.19 4.56 -13.50
C ALA A 219 -16.73 4.16 -12.11
N PHE A 220 -16.14 3.16 -11.48
CA PHE A 220 -16.48 2.70 -10.13
C PHE A 220 -15.56 3.24 -9.03
N GLY A 221 -14.70 4.22 -9.30
CA GLY A 221 -13.83 4.85 -8.31
C GLY A 221 -12.72 3.94 -7.74
N VAL A 222 -12.40 2.80 -8.38
CA VAL A 222 -11.46 1.80 -7.86
C VAL A 222 -10.04 2.34 -7.66
N TYR A 223 -9.70 3.43 -8.32
CA TYR A 223 -8.36 4.03 -8.31
C TYR A 223 -8.27 5.30 -7.45
N GLY A 224 -9.35 5.65 -6.76
CA GLY A 224 -9.44 6.82 -5.91
C GLY A 224 -8.78 6.61 -4.55
N THR A 225 -8.46 7.72 -3.91
CA THR A 225 -8.00 7.79 -2.52
C THR A 225 -9.17 8.00 -1.55
N GLU A 226 -10.41 7.62 -1.93
CA GLU A 226 -11.55 7.78 -1.02
C GLU A 226 -11.30 6.95 0.24
N SER A 227 -10.81 7.63 1.26
CA SER A 227 -10.82 7.14 2.62
C SER A 227 -12.29 7.03 3.07
N THR A 228 -12.74 5.84 3.40
CA THR A 228 -14.00 5.63 4.12
C THR A 228 -13.85 5.98 5.61
N GLY A 229 -12.73 6.64 5.97
CA GLY A 229 -12.37 7.06 7.31
C GLY A 229 -13.23 8.21 7.86
N ALA A 230 -13.09 8.51 9.13
CA ALA A 230 -13.68 9.68 9.76
C ALA A 230 -13.30 10.96 8.97
N GLN A 231 -14.27 11.84 8.76
CA GLN A 231 -13.99 13.13 8.13
C GLN A 231 -13.19 13.99 9.13
N ALA A 232 -12.14 14.66 8.67
CA ALA A 232 -11.39 15.57 9.51
C ALA A 232 -12.31 16.67 10.09
N ALA A 233 -12.16 16.96 11.37
CA ALA A 233 -12.89 18.04 12.03
C ALA A 233 -12.56 19.37 11.32
N ALA A 234 -13.57 20.18 11.10
CA ALA A 234 -13.35 21.55 10.65
C ALA A 234 -12.79 22.34 11.83
N LEU A 235 -11.54 22.78 11.73
CA LEU A 235 -10.90 23.59 12.74
C LEU A 235 -11.33 25.04 12.59
N GLU A 236 -11.48 25.76 13.71
CA GLU A 236 -11.78 27.19 13.71
C GLU A 236 -10.55 28.00 13.29
N ASP A 237 -10.78 29.07 12.54
CA ASP A 237 -9.73 30.04 12.23
C ASP A 237 -9.25 30.73 13.51
N VAL A 238 -7.95 30.74 13.73
CA VAL A 238 -7.36 31.29 14.95
C VAL A 238 -6.75 32.66 14.63
N THR A 239 -7.08 33.64 15.46
CA THR A 239 -6.42 34.96 15.43
C THR A 239 -5.28 34.95 16.45
N SER A 240 -4.06 34.90 15.98
CA SER A 240 -2.86 34.68 16.78
C SER A 240 -1.87 35.85 16.61
N ASP A 241 -1.06 36.16 17.64
CA ASP A 241 0.01 37.15 17.53
C ASP A 241 1.09 36.75 16.51
N TRP A 242 1.27 35.40 16.36
CA TRP A 242 2.15 34.79 15.37
C TRP A 242 1.34 33.88 14.47
N THR A 243 1.13 34.30 13.23
CA THR A 243 0.36 33.51 12.26
C THR A 243 1.25 32.48 11.56
N VAL A 244 0.92 31.23 11.67
CA VAL A 244 1.63 30.13 10.97
C VAL A 244 1.44 30.25 9.46
N GLN A 245 2.54 30.28 8.72
CA GLN A 245 2.56 30.34 7.25
C GLN A 245 2.77 28.97 6.62
N ASP A 246 3.61 28.18 7.24
CA ASP A 246 3.95 26.82 6.82
C ASP A 246 4.35 25.98 8.04
N GLY A 247 4.10 24.69 7.99
CA GLY A 247 4.52 23.78 9.05
C GLY A 247 4.06 22.35 8.85
N SER A 248 4.68 21.46 9.62
CA SER A 248 4.34 20.04 9.65
C SER A 248 4.31 19.50 11.08
N ILE A 249 3.41 18.55 11.31
CA ILE A 249 3.40 17.69 12.50
C ILE A 249 3.49 16.27 11.98
N ASP A 250 4.68 15.69 12.10
CA ASP A 250 5.01 14.39 11.58
C ASP A 250 5.16 13.39 12.74
N ILE A 251 4.72 12.16 12.53
CA ILE A 251 4.89 11.07 13.49
C ILE A 251 5.60 9.89 12.84
N ALA A 252 6.33 9.13 13.64
CA ALA A 252 6.91 7.87 13.22
C ALA A 252 6.75 6.81 14.30
N VAL A 253 6.20 5.66 13.94
CA VAL A 253 6.02 4.52 14.84
C VAL A 253 6.68 3.27 14.27
N THR A 254 7.30 2.46 15.13
CA THR A 254 7.90 1.19 14.70
C THR A 254 6.83 0.10 14.68
N GLN A 255 6.66 -0.57 13.52
CA GLN A 255 5.79 -1.73 13.36
C GLN A 255 6.58 -2.87 12.69
N PHE A 256 6.66 -4.04 13.35
CA PHE A 256 7.44 -5.20 12.88
C PHE A 256 8.87 -4.83 12.44
N SER A 257 9.57 -4.06 13.26
CA SER A 257 10.92 -3.54 12.99
C SER A 257 11.04 -2.62 11.77
N SER A 258 9.95 -2.12 11.25
CA SER A 258 9.90 -1.13 10.16
C SER A 258 9.30 0.17 10.68
N GLN A 259 9.88 1.29 10.29
CA GLN A 259 9.34 2.59 10.63
C GLN A 259 8.16 2.93 9.70
N VAL A 260 7.06 3.36 10.29
CA VAL A 260 5.86 3.87 9.61
C VAL A 260 5.77 5.34 9.90
N GLU A 261 5.91 6.14 8.87
CA GLU A 261 5.87 7.61 8.97
C GLU A 261 4.48 8.10 8.58
N GLY A 262 4.02 9.15 9.26
CA GLY A 262 2.75 9.81 8.98
C GLY A 262 2.80 11.29 9.30
N THR A 263 1.81 12.01 8.75
CA THR A 263 1.69 13.46 8.88
C THR A 263 0.25 13.83 9.16
N PHE A 264 0.01 14.77 10.07
CA PHE A 264 -1.27 15.44 10.25
C PHE A 264 -1.36 16.62 9.29
N ALA A 265 -2.37 16.58 8.39
CA ALA A 265 -2.54 17.61 7.36
C ALA A 265 -3.25 18.87 7.88
N ASP A 266 -4.18 18.70 8.83
CA ASP A 266 -5.03 19.78 9.31
C ASP A 266 -4.80 20.03 10.82
N TRP A 267 -4.25 21.19 11.12
CA TRP A 267 -4.02 21.66 12.49
C TRP A 267 -3.97 23.18 12.53
N THR A 268 -4.25 23.76 13.69
CA THR A 268 -4.16 25.20 13.96
C THR A 268 -3.31 25.46 15.19
N ALA A 269 -2.71 26.63 15.29
CA ALA A 269 -1.95 27.04 16.46
C ALA A 269 -2.24 28.52 16.80
N ASP A 270 -2.70 28.74 18.03
CA ASP A 270 -2.78 30.05 18.65
C ASP A 270 -1.50 30.28 19.44
N ILE A 271 -0.69 31.26 19.00
CA ILE A 271 0.65 31.50 19.54
C ILE A 271 0.77 32.94 20.02
N THR A 272 0.91 33.11 21.31
CA THR A 272 1.33 34.36 21.92
C THR A 272 2.77 34.19 22.38
N PHE A 273 3.70 34.97 21.85
CA PHE A 273 5.11 34.86 22.19
C PHE A 273 5.84 36.21 22.11
N ASP A 274 6.53 36.57 23.21
CA ASP A 274 7.40 37.76 23.27
C ASP A 274 8.88 37.36 23.12
N PRO A 275 9.51 37.62 21.96
CA PRO A 275 10.90 37.29 21.73
C PRO A 275 11.90 38.16 22.51
N THR A 276 11.45 39.20 23.19
CA THR A 276 12.30 40.08 23.99
C THR A 276 12.58 39.54 25.39
N VAL A 277 11.79 38.53 25.84
CA VAL A 277 11.99 37.86 27.13
C VAL A 277 13.24 36.99 27.07
N SER A 278 14.25 37.31 27.86
CA SER A 278 15.52 36.57 27.91
C SER A 278 15.53 35.40 28.89
N SER A 279 14.57 35.35 29.84
CA SER A 279 14.42 34.28 30.81
C SER A 279 13.06 34.35 31.49
N GLY A 280 12.41 33.20 31.69
CA GLY A 280 11.10 33.05 32.32
C GLY A 280 9.96 32.88 31.30
N PRO A 281 8.70 33.02 31.75
CA PRO A 281 7.52 32.91 30.90
C PRO A 281 7.59 33.96 29.76
N SER A 282 7.48 33.49 28.54
CA SER A 282 7.59 34.31 27.30
C SER A 282 6.32 34.25 26.44
N GLY A 283 5.30 33.46 26.85
CA GLY A 283 4.05 33.38 26.13
C GLY A 283 3.29 32.09 26.41
N ASN A 284 2.35 31.77 25.54
CA ASN A 284 1.58 30.53 25.56
C ASN A 284 1.27 30.05 24.15
N VAL A 285 0.90 28.78 24.03
CA VAL A 285 0.48 28.17 22.76
C VAL A 285 -0.69 27.22 23.01
N GLU A 286 -1.68 27.26 22.11
CA GLU A 286 -2.69 26.23 21.96
C GLU A 286 -2.66 25.66 20.55
N VAL A 287 -2.37 24.37 20.40
CA VAL A 287 -2.39 23.66 19.11
C VAL A 287 -3.57 22.70 19.10
N VAL A 288 -4.41 22.79 18.07
CA VAL A 288 -5.53 21.89 17.85
C VAL A 288 -5.25 21.10 16.55
N ILE A 289 -5.27 19.78 16.66
CA ILE A 289 -4.95 18.87 15.56
C ILE A 289 -6.19 18.04 15.24
N ALA A 290 -6.65 18.06 13.98
CA ALA A 290 -7.72 17.20 13.51
C ALA A 290 -7.19 15.77 13.33
N ILE A 291 -7.66 14.82 14.17
CA ILE A 291 -7.14 13.44 14.19
C ILE A 291 -7.34 12.74 12.85
N ALA A 292 -8.52 12.92 12.22
CA ALA A 292 -8.81 12.27 10.94
C ALA A 292 -8.02 12.85 9.74
N SER A 293 -7.23 13.91 9.95
CA SER A 293 -6.29 14.42 8.95
C SER A 293 -4.98 13.62 8.86
N LEU A 294 -4.75 12.67 9.79
CA LEU A 294 -3.55 11.84 9.80
C LEU A 294 -3.47 10.98 8.54
N LYS A 295 -2.32 11.01 7.90
CA LYS A 295 -1.92 10.13 6.81
C LYS A 295 -0.79 9.24 7.31
N LEU A 296 -1.06 7.97 7.53
CA LEU A 296 -0.13 6.99 8.08
C LEU A 296 0.06 5.78 7.13
N GLY A 297 0.18 6.06 5.85
CA GLY A 297 0.38 5.05 4.82
C GLY A 297 -0.73 3.99 4.81
N SER A 298 -0.34 2.72 4.72
CA SER A 298 -1.29 1.59 4.62
C SER A 298 -2.05 1.26 5.90
N VAL A 299 -1.74 1.91 7.03
CA VAL A 299 -2.37 1.66 8.33
C VAL A 299 -3.23 2.83 8.83
N THR A 300 -3.46 3.84 7.98
CA THR A 300 -4.27 5.02 8.32
C THR A 300 -5.65 4.64 8.85
N ASP A 301 -6.40 3.79 8.14
CA ASP A 301 -7.75 3.38 8.55
C ASP A 301 -7.74 2.62 9.89
N GLN A 302 -6.71 1.79 10.11
CA GLN A 302 -6.55 1.10 11.38
C GLN A 302 -6.29 2.09 12.52
N ALA A 303 -5.44 3.10 12.30
CA ALA A 303 -5.12 4.11 13.28
C ALA A 303 -6.35 4.95 13.70
N MET A 304 -7.33 5.14 12.79
CA MET A 304 -8.57 5.85 13.09
C MET A 304 -9.56 5.05 13.95
N GLY A 305 -9.35 3.74 14.08
CA GLY A 305 -10.26 2.83 14.79
C GLY A 305 -10.28 3.02 16.32
N PRO A 306 -11.27 2.40 17.00
CA PRO A 306 -11.54 2.60 18.45
C PRO A 306 -10.39 2.13 19.34
N ASP A 307 -9.63 1.12 18.95
CA ASP A 307 -8.47 0.65 19.71
C ASP A 307 -7.28 1.63 19.67
N PHE A 308 -7.25 2.53 18.67
CA PHE A 308 -6.19 3.50 18.47
C PHE A 308 -6.67 4.92 18.77
N PHE A 309 -6.78 5.78 17.77
CA PHE A 309 -7.18 7.18 17.99
C PHE A 309 -8.67 7.36 18.29
N ASP A 310 -9.51 6.39 17.84
CA ASP A 310 -10.98 6.48 17.96
C ASP A 310 -11.52 7.83 17.42
N ALA A 311 -11.13 8.12 16.18
CA ALA A 311 -11.35 9.42 15.54
C ALA A 311 -12.84 9.80 15.38
N GLN A 312 -13.76 8.84 15.50
CA GLN A 312 -15.20 9.10 15.52
C GLN A 312 -15.67 9.68 16.84
N GLN A 313 -15.03 9.33 17.95
CA GLN A 313 -15.36 9.82 19.28
C GLN A 313 -14.47 11.00 19.69
N TYR A 314 -13.21 11.00 19.27
CA TYR A 314 -12.22 12.01 19.61
C TYR A 314 -11.70 12.64 18.30
N GLU A 315 -12.39 13.68 17.85
CA GLU A 315 -12.10 14.30 16.56
C GLU A 315 -10.79 15.09 16.53
N THR A 316 -10.36 15.59 17.73
CA THR A 316 -9.18 16.45 17.84
C THR A 316 -8.25 16.01 18.97
N ALA A 317 -6.96 16.33 18.81
CA ALA A 317 -5.99 16.39 19.90
C ALA A 317 -5.66 17.86 20.20
N VAL A 318 -5.42 18.19 21.47
CA VAL A 318 -5.16 19.57 21.90
C VAL A 318 -3.90 19.60 22.75
N PHE A 319 -2.93 20.44 22.39
CA PHE A 319 -1.76 20.73 23.20
C PHE A 319 -1.84 22.19 23.69
N LYS A 320 -1.84 22.38 25.01
CA LYS A 320 -1.83 23.70 25.66
C LYS A 320 -0.59 23.81 26.53
N ALA A 321 0.18 24.85 26.35
CA ALA A 321 1.41 25.03 27.10
C ALA A 321 1.79 26.51 27.31
N ASP A 322 2.49 26.76 28.41
CA ASP A 322 3.23 27.99 28.63
C ASP A 322 4.59 27.90 27.90
N LEU A 323 4.97 28.96 27.21
CA LEU A 323 6.26 29.10 26.55
C LEU A 323 7.25 29.74 27.54
N ILE A 324 8.36 29.05 27.76
CA ILE A 324 9.38 29.46 28.72
C ILE A 324 10.72 29.62 28.00
N THR A 325 11.32 30.79 28.16
CA THR A 325 12.69 31.06 27.70
C THR A 325 13.66 30.77 28.84
N GLU A 326 14.66 29.94 28.61
CA GLU A 326 15.79 29.68 29.50
C GLU A 326 17.12 29.98 28.81
N ILE A 327 18.22 30.03 29.58
CA ILE A 327 19.56 30.31 29.05
C ILE A 327 19.95 29.25 27.99
N ASP A 328 19.53 28.01 28.17
CA ASP A 328 19.92 26.87 27.34
C ASP A 328 18.90 26.54 26.25
N GLY A 329 17.79 27.30 26.11
CA GLY A 329 16.79 27.02 25.08
C GLY A 329 15.36 27.44 25.43
N TYR A 330 14.43 26.97 24.62
CA TYR A 330 13.01 27.26 24.74
C TYR A 330 12.25 26.00 25.10
N PHE A 331 11.28 26.11 26.01
CA PHE A 331 10.43 25.02 26.44
C PHE A 331 8.95 25.38 26.28
N ALA A 332 8.14 24.42 25.88
CA ALA A 332 6.70 24.45 26.04
C ALA A 332 6.35 23.48 27.19
N ASP A 333 5.88 24.01 28.30
CA ASP A 333 5.50 23.24 29.50
C ASP A 333 3.98 23.27 29.66
N GLY A 334 3.34 22.10 29.45
CA GLY A 334 1.90 22.07 29.37
C GLY A 334 1.28 20.67 29.42
N THR A 335 0.19 20.50 28.69
CA THR A 335 -0.59 19.26 28.68
C THR A 335 -1.03 18.92 27.26
N LEU A 336 -0.84 17.66 26.86
CA LEU A 336 -1.39 17.11 25.65
C LEU A 336 -2.65 16.30 26.00
N SER A 337 -3.79 16.70 25.45
CA SER A 337 -5.05 15.97 25.52
C SER A 337 -5.23 15.16 24.22
N LEU A 338 -5.24 13.85 24.33
CA LEU A 338 -5.36 12.93 23.20
C LEU A 338 -6.22 11.73 23.60
N LYS A 339 -7.18 11.36 22.78
CA LYS A 339 -8.13 10.26 23.06
C LYS A 339 -8.79 10.36 24.44
N GLY A 340 -9.14 11.58 24.88
CA GLY A 340 -9.77 11.84 26.17
C GLY A 340 -8.84 11.70 27.38
N THR A 341 -7.55 11.48 27.18
CA THR A 341 -6.54 11.41 28.26
C THR A 341 -5.63 12.64 28.19
N GLU A 342 -5.38 13.25 29.32
CA GLU A 342 -4.49 14.39 29.48
C GLU A 342 -3.16 13.95 30.11
N VAL A 343 -2.07 14.24 29.41
CA VAL A 343 -0.71 13.91 29.86
C VAL A 343 0.14 15.17 29.93
N PRO A 344 0.77 15.46 31.09
CA PRO A 344 1.73 16.56 31.20
C PRO A 344 2.89 16.35 30.21
N LEU A 345 3.26 17.40 29.48
CA LEU A 345 4.29 17.34 28.44
C LEU A 345 5.17 18.58 28.50
N LYS A 346 6.46 18.37 28.74
CA LYS A 346 7.48 19.42 28.60
C LYS A 346 8.29 19.16 27.34
N MET A 347 8.16 20.04 26.37
CA MET A 347 8.79 19.93 25.05
C MET A 347 9.88 20.97 24.88
N LEU A 348 11.11 20.52 24.64
CA LEU A 348 12.24 21.38 24.23
C LEU A 348 12.11 21.70 22.73
N PHE A 349 12.26 22.96 22.36
CA PHE A 349 12.25 23.34 20.95
C PHE A 349 13.39 24.34 20.62
N ARG A 350 13.76 24.37 19.37
CA ARG A 350 14.70 25.34 18.80
C ARG A 350 13.89 26.44 18.12
N LEU A 351 14.29 27.68 18.34
CA LEU A 351 13.63 28.85 17.78
C LEU A 351 14.67 29.81 17.21
N SER A 352 14.45 30.28 15.98
CA SER A 352 15.16 31.41 15.39
C SER A 352 14.13 32.46 15.00
N VAL A 353 14.34 33.71 15.46
CA VAL A 353 13.47 34.84 15.11
C VAL A 353 14.29 35.87 14.37
N GLU A 354 13.97 36.11 13.10
CA GLU A 354 14.66 37.04 12.23
C GLU A 354 13.65 37.84 11.41
N GLY A 355 13.76 39.19 11.43
CA GLY A 355 12.94 40.06 10.57
C GLY A 355 11.43 39.93 10.74
N GLY A 356 10.95 39.51 11.93
CA GLY A 356 9.52 39.25 12.20
C GLY A 356 9.04 37.88 11.78
N ALA A 357 9.92 37.03 11.27
CA ALA A 357 9.63 35.60 11.03
C ALA A 357 10.23 34.74 12.15
N ALA A 358 9.50 33.78 12.62
CA ALA A 358 9.91 32.77 13.60
C ALA A 358 9.95 31.39 12.94
N ASN A 359 11.07 30.70 13.06
CA ASN A 359 11.23 29.30 12.63
C ASN A 359 11.42 28.44 13.87
N MET A 360 10.53 27.49 14.09
CA MET A 360 10.54 26.57 15.22
C MET A 360 10.71 25.13 14.76
N GLN A 361 11.49 24.36 15.53
CA GLN A 361 11.61 22.91 15.37
C GLN A 361 11.64 22.21 16.72
N ALA A 362 10.89 21.12 16.84
CA ALA A 362 10.91 20.26 18.00
C ALA A 362 10.92 18.79 17.60
N ASN A 363 11.56 17.96 18.41
CA ASN A 363 11.50 16.49 18.29
C ASN A 363 11.32 15.93 19.69
N LEU A 364 10.39 14.99 19.83
CA LEU A 364 10.12 14.30 21.09
C LEU A 364 9.60 12.88 20.81
N THR A 365 9.64 12.04 21.82
CA THR A 365 9.03 10.70 21.76
C THR A 365 7.94 10.61 22.80
N LEU A 366 6.72 10.21 22.41
CA LEU A 366 5.59 9.97 23.29
C LEU A 366 5.40 8.46 23.45
N ASP A 367 5.00 8.02 24.65
CA ASP A 367 4.52 6.64 24.82
C ASP A 367 3.02 6.62 24.49
N ARG A 368 2.65 5.83 23.47
CA ARG A 368 1.25 5.69 23.06
C ARG A 368 0.34 5.10 24.14
N LEU A 369 0.91 4.32 25.05
CA LEU A 369 0.15 3.68 26.12
C LEU A 369 -0.29 4.66 27.19
N ASP A 370 0.40 5.79 27.37
CA ASP A 370 -0.01 6.88 28.27
C ASP A 370 -1.37 7.46 27.88
N PHE A 371 -1.72 7.37 26.59
CA PHE A 371 -3.00 7.83 26.03
C PHE A 371 -4.00 6.69 25.78
N GLY A 372 -3.68 5.45 26.18
CA GLY A 372 -4.54 4.29 25.94
C GLY A 372 -4.64 3.91 24.46
N ILE A 373 -3.67 4.31 23.62
CA ILE A 373 -3.65 4.03 22.19
C ILE A 373 -3.04 2.64 21.96
N GLY A 374 -3.84 1.73 21.39
CA GLY A 374 -3.41 0.38 21.09
C GLY A 374 -3.03 -0.45 22.33
N ASN A 375 -3.77 -0.32 23.44
CA ASN A 375 -3.56 -1.12 24.66
C ASN A 375 -3.67 -2.63 24.40
N ASN A 376 -4.43 -3.02 23.39
CA ASN A 376 -4.55 -4.40 22.90
C ASN A 376 -3.27 -4.90 22.16
N MET A 377 -2.35 -4.00 21.81
CA MET A 377 -1.05 -4.29 21.20
C MET A 377 0.07 -4.18 22.25
N ALA A 378 0.08 -5.14 23.19
CA ALA A 378 1.00 -5.13 24.32
C ALA A 378 2.39 -5.67 24.01
N ASP A 379 2.64 -6.15 22.79
CA ASP A 379 3.93 -6.62 22.32
C ASP A 379 4.64 -5.56 21.47
N GLU A 380 5.69 -4.98 22.01
CA GLU A 380 6.48 -3.94 21.38
C GLU A 380 7.11 -4.39 20.04
N SER A 381 7.35 -5.70 19.85
CA SER A 381 7.84 -6.23 18.59
C SER A 381 6.83 -6.13 17.45
N SER A 382 5.53 -6.10 17.77
CA SER A 382 4.44 -5.91 16.81
C SER A 382 4.15 -4.44 16.55
N LEU A 383 4.15 -3.62 17.62
CA LEU A 383 3.92 -2.17 17.54
C LEU A 383 4.68 -1.47 18.68
N GLY A 384 5.67 -0.68 18.36
CA GLY A 384 6.49 0.07 19.29
C GLY A 384 5.64 0.92 20.26
N PHE A 385 6.09 1.05 21.51
CA PHE A 385 5.42 1.91 22.49
C PHE A 385 5.74 3.37 22.22
N GLY A 386 7.00 3.67 21.88
CA GLY A 386 7.45 5.01 21.50
C GLY A 386 6.93 5.44 20.14
N VAL A 387 6.39 6.66 20.07
CA VAL A 387 6.01 7.36 18.85
C VAL A 387 6.87 8.61 18.77
N ASP A 388 7.75 8.68 17.78
CA ASP A 388 8.57 9.85 17.53
C ASP A 388 7.70 10.92 16.87
N VAL A 389 7.74 12.15 17.41
CA VAL A 389 7.01 13.31 16.89
C VAL A 389 8.00 14.36 16.48
N SER A 390 7.91 14.83 15.25
CA SER A 390 8.71 15.91 14.69
C SER A 390 7.79 17.05 14.30
N ILE A 391 8.08 18.26 14.80
CA ILE A 391 7.30 19.45 14.54
C ILE A 391 8.22 20.50 13.91
N ALA A 392 7.77 21.08 12.82
CA ALA A 392 8.43 22.25 12.22
C ALA A 392 7.37 23.28 11.84
N LEU A 393 7.62 24.56 12.11
CA LEU A 393 6.73 25.61 11.65
C LEU A 393 7.51 26.91 11.39
N THR A 394 6.96 27.70 10.47
CA THR A 394 7.33 29.09 10.21
C THR A 394 6.12 29.97 10.47
N ALA A 395 6.26 30.97 11.32
CA ALA A 395 5.22 31.94 11.66
C ALA A 395 5.68 33.37 11.43
N LEU A 396 4.77 34.25 11.02
CA LEU A 396 4.97 35.66 10.90
C LEU A 396 4.23 36.41 11.99
N ARG A 397 4.86 37.47 12.51
CA ARG A 397 4.23 38.34 13.50
C ARG A 397 3.16 39.22 12.84
N GLY A 398 1.99 39.33 13.50
CA GLY A 398 0.80 39.98 12.93
C GLY A 398 0.98 41.41 12.44
N ASP A 399 1.94 42.17 12.99
CA ASP A 399 2.30 43.53 12.55
C ASP A 399 3.09 43.55 11.22
N GLN A 400 3.63 42.43 10.78
CA GLN A 400 4.38 42.28 9.52
C GLN A 400 3.51 41.82 8.33
N GLN A 401 2.35 41.26 8.60
CA GLN A 401 1.41 40.87 7.52
C GLN A 401 0.86 42.09 6.75
N ALA A 402 0.66 43.20 7.43
CA ALA A 402 0.14 44.43 6.82
C ALA A 402 1.09 45.14 5.82
N ILE A 403 2.33 44.64 5.70
CA ILE A 403 3.36 45.23 4.79
C ILE A 403 3.54 44.37 3.53
N ALA A 404 3.03 43.12 3.52
CA ALA A 404 3.22 42.15 2.42
C ALA A 404 2.02 42.05 1.48
N GLU A 405 0.86 42.68 1.77
CA GLU A 405 -0.29 42.91 0.91
C GLU A 405 -0.22 44.27 0.23
#